data_cf65d04ce82ce1d61946a71180e3930e
#
_entry.id   cf65d04ce82ce1d61946a71180e3930e
#
_cell.length_a   1.000
_cell.length_b   1.000
_cell.length_c   1.000
_cell.angle_alpha   90.00
_cell.angle_beta   90.00
_cell.angle_gamma   90.00
#
_symmetry.space_group_name_H-M   'P 1'
#
loop_
_entity.id
_entity.type
_entity.pdbx_description
1 polymer ?
#
loop_
_entity_poly.entity_id
_entity_poly.type
_entity_poly.pdbx_seq_one_letter_code
_entity_poly.pdbx_strand_id
1 'polypeptide(L)'
;MAVTGWLVDRSAYARMQSGQAANVAEWNSRIERGLVRLSALTRLELGYSARSGKDGREAFDLPPLSLMPIEHLTPGIEDRAFEVQTLLADRGQHRAPSIPNLLIAATAEKTGLTVLAVDKDFELVAAVTGQPVETLVLR
;
A
#
# COMPACT_ATOMS: atom_id res chain seq x y z
N MET A 1 -21.47 8.43 7.06
CA MET A 1 -20.10 8.81 6.72
C MET A 1 -19.25 7.55 6.54
N ALA A 2 -18.57 7.44 5.43
CA ALA A 2 -17.73 6.28 5.18
C ALA A 2 -16.55 6.25 6.15
N VAL A 3 -16.21 5.07 6.67
CA VAL A 3 -15.02 4.88 7.49
C VAL A 3 -13.82 4.89 6.57
N THR A 4 -12.83 5.74 6.86
CA THR A 4 -11.60 5.79 6.11
C THR A 4 -10.79 4.52 6.36
N GLY A 5 -10.31 3.92 5.27
CA GLY A 5 -9.38 2.80 5.35
C GLY A 5 -8.07 3.15 4.67
N TRP A 6 -7.06 2.35 4.92
CA TRP A 6 -5.73 2.54 4.38
C TRP A 6 -5.27 1.31 3.61
N LEU A 7 -4.54 1.57 2.53
CA LEU A 7 -3.78 0.54 1.82
C LEU A 7 -2.31 0.80 2.16
N VAL A 8 -1.72 -0.06 2.98
CA VAL A 8 -0.35 0.13 3.43
C VAL A 8 0.62 -0.48 2.42
N ASP A 9 1.64 0.28 2.02
CA ASP A 9 2.69 -0.25 1.16
C ASP A 9 3.76 -0.98 1.98
N ARG A 10 4.66 -1.66 1.28
CA ARG A 10 5.71 -2.44 1.93
C ARG A 10 6.63 -1.56 2.79
N SER A 11 6.97 -0.36 2.33
CA SER A 11 7.89 0.52 3.06
C SER A 11 7.31 0.95 4.41
N ALA A 12 6.04 1.33 4.43
CA ALA A 12 5.36 1.71 5.67
C ALA A 12 5.18 0.51 6.59
N TYR A 13 4.78 -0.64 6.05
CA TYR A 13 4.62 -1.86 6.83
C TYR A 13 5.94 -2.25 7.52
N ALA A 14 7.05 -2.23 6.79
CA ALA A 14 8.36 -2.56 7.35
C ALA A 14 8.74 -1.62 8.51
N ARG A 15 8.45 -0.32 8.38
CA ARG A 15 8.73 0.65 9.44
C ARG A 15 7.85 0.41 10.67
N MET A 16 6.60 0.02 10.47
CA MET A 16 5.71 -0.34 11.58
C MET A 16 6.25 -1.57 12.32
N GLN A 17 6.69 -2.60 11.60
CA GLN A 17 7.20 -3.83 12.20
C GLN A 17 8.55 -3.66 12.89
N SER A 18 9.38 -2.74 12.42
CA SER A 18 10.67 -2.46 13.04
C SER A 18 10.60 -1.50 14.23
N GLY A 19 9.41 -1.05 14.61
CA GLY A 19 9.21 -0.13 15.73
C GLY A 19 9.56 1.31 15.43
N GLN A 20 9.69 1.69 14.16
CA GLN A 20 10.06 3.05 13.77
C GLN A 20 8.86 3.99 13.62
N ALA A 21 7.63 3.46 13.60
CA ALA A 21 6.44 4.28 13.49
C ALA A 21 6.14 5.02 14.80
N ALA A 22 5.74 6.30 14.70
CA ALA A 22 5.46 7.12 15.85
C ALA A 22 4.21 6.68 16.61
N ASN A 23 3.12 6.42 15.93
CA ASN A 23 1.82 6.17 16.56
C ASN A 23 1.45 4.68 16.48
N VAL A 24 2.33 3.82 17.00
CA VAL A 24 2.18 2.35 16.88
C VAL A 24 0.86 1.86 17.47
N ALA A 25 0.48 2.35 18.66
CA ALA A 25 -0.76 1.90 19.30
C ALA A 25 -1.99 2.23 18.47
N GLU A 26 -2.01 3.40 17.86
CA GLU A 26 -3.10 3.82 16.99
C GLU A 26 -3.18 2.97 15.72
N TRP A 27 -2.03 2.69 15.09
CA TRP A 27 -2.00 1.82 13.91
C TRP A 27 -2.40 0.39 14.25
N ASN A 28 -1.94 -0.15 15.39
CA ASN A 28 -2.36 -1.47 15.83
C ASN A 28 -3.87 -1.55 16.03
N SER A 29 -4.48 -0.51 16.61
CA SER A 29 -5.93 -0.44 16.77
C SER A 29 -6.65 -0.45 15.42
N ARG A 30 -6.16 0.32 14.44
CA ARG A 30 -6.73 0.35 13.09
C ARG A 30 -6.60 -0.99 12.38
N ILE A 31 -5.46 -1.66 12.55
CA ILE A 31 -5.24 -3.00 12.00
C ILE A 31 -6.23 -4.00 12.59
N GLU A 32 -6.40 -4.00 13.91
CA GLU A 32 -7.35 -4.89 14.60
C GLU A 32 -8.79 -4.66 14.14
N ARG A 33 -9.12 -3.44 13.77
CA ARG A 33 -10.45 -3.08 13.27
C ARG A 33 -10.65 -3.38 11.78
N GLY A 34 -9.65 -3.95 11.10
CA GLY A 34 -9.72 -4.26 9.68
C GLY A 34 -9.67 -3.06 8.76
N LEU A 35 -9.18 -1.92 9.23
CA LEU A 35 -9.10 -0.67 8.47
C LEU A 35 -7.84 -0.53 7.65
N VAL A 36 -6.83 -1.37 7.88
CA VAL A 36 -5.58 -1.37 7.14
C VAL A 36 -5.51 -2.60 6.26
N ARG A 37 -5.38 -2.40 4.96
CA ARG A 37 -5.43 -3.46 3.95
C ARG A 37 -4.13 -3.54 3.17
N LEU A 38 -3.89 -4.69 2.55
CA LEU A 38 -2.75 -4.95 1.68
C LEU A 38 -3.21 -5.11 0.24
N SER A 39 -2.41 -4.63 -0.71
CA SER A 39 -2.61 -5.04 -2.09
C SER A 39 -2.06 -6.45 -2.31
N ALA A 40 -2.57 -7.13 -3.35
CA ALA A 40 -2.03 -8.43 -3.75
C ALA A 40 -0.53 -8.33 -4.08
N LEU A 41 -0.09 -7.19 -4.61
CA LEU A 41 1.33 -6.95 -4.90
C LEU A 41 2.18 -6.88 -3.63
N THR A 42 1.71 -6.14 -2.62
CA THR A 42 2.43 -6.04 -1.35
C THR A 42 2.52 -7.40 -0.67
N ARG A 43 1.46 -8.21 -0.75
CA ARG A 43 1.50 -9.59 -0.25
C ARG A 43 2.64 -10.39 -0.91
N LEU A 44 2.80 -10.28 -2.22
CA LEU A 44 3.86 -10.97 -2.95
C LEU A 44 5.24 -10.41 -2.61
N GLU A 45 5.36 -9.11 -2.41
CA GLU A 45 6.62 -8.49 -1.99
C GLU A 45 7.05 -8.99 -0.60
N LEU A 46 6.11 -9.11 0.32
CA LEU A 46 6.39 -9.67 1.65
C LEU A 46 6.74 -11.16 1.57
N GLY A 47 6.04 -11.91 0.72
CA GLY A 47 6.35 -13.31 0.47
C GLY A 47 7.72 -13.52 -0.14
N TYR A 48 8.13 -12.62 -1.03
CA TYR A 48 9.47 -12.63 -1.63
C TYR A 48 10.57 -12.51 -0.56
N SER A 49 10.31 -11.74 0.50
CA SER A 49 11.27 -11.54 1.60
C SER A 49 11.29 -12.69 2.61
N ALA A 50 10.35 -13.63 2.55
CA ALA A 50 10.30 -14.75 3.47
C ALA A 50 11.47 -15.72 3.24
N ARG A 51 11.96 -16.32 4.32
CA ARG A 51 13.09 -17.27 4.25
C ARG A 51 12.69 -18.63 3.69
N SER A 52 11.40 -18.98 3.78
CA SER A 52 10.88 -20.26 3.31
C SER A 52 9.38 -20.16 3.09
N GLY A 53 8.80 -21.15 2.42
CA GLY A 53 7.35 -21.25 2.26
C GLY A 53 6.64 -21.37 3.61
N LYS A 54 7.25 -22.11 4.55
CA LYS A 54 6.71 -22.25 5.91
C LYS A 54 6.65 -20.90 6.62
N ASP A 55 7.75 -20.15 6.61
CA ASP A 55 7.81 -18.83 7.27
C ASP A 55 6.82 -17.86 6.64
N GLY A 56 6.69 -17.86 5.32
CA GLY A 56 5.73 -17.02 4.61
C GLY A 56 4.28 -17.34 4.99
N ARG A 57 3.93 -18.62 5.00
CA ARG A 57 2.57 -19.06 5.41
C ARG A 57 2.28 -18.69 6.85
N GLU A 58 3.22 -18.94 7.76
CA GLU A 58 3.06 -18.61 9.17
C GLU A 58 2.90 -17.11 9.39
N ALA A 59 3.65 -16.28 8.70
CA ALA A 59 3.55 -14.83 8.82
C ALA A 59 2.14 -14.33 8.48
N PHE A 60 1.51 -14.88 7.41
CA PHE A 60 0.17 -14.48 7.01
C PHE A 60 -0.94 -15.13 7.84
N ASP A 61 -0.63 -16.18 8.58
CA ASP A 61 -1.59 -16.80 9.52
C ASP A 61 -1.62 -16.09 10.88
N LEU A 62 -0.67 -15.20 11.15
CA LEU A 62 -0.53 -14.51 12.43
C LEU A 62 -0.75 -12.99 12.29
N PRO A 63 -1.24 -12.33 13.35
CA PRO A 63 -1.27 -10.87 13.36
C PRO A 63 0.14 -10.28 13.20
N PRO A 64 0.31 -9.13 12.57
CA PRO A 64 -0.77 -8.27 12.06
C PRO A 64 -1.31 -8.66 10.68
N LEU A 65 -0.58 -9.45 9.89
CA LEU A 65 -0.94 -9.75 8.50
C LEU A 65 -2.28 -10.49 8.39
N SER A 66 -2.58 -11.40 9.32
CA SER A 66 -3.85 -12.12 9.33
C SER A 66 -5.07 -11.21 9.51
N LEU A 67 -4.86 -9.99 10.00
CA LEU A 67 -5.91 -9.01 10.24
C LEU A 67 -6.03 -7.98 9.12
N MET A 68 -5.18 -8.08 8.10
CA MET A 68 -5.16 -7.14 6.96
C MET A 68 -5.83 -7.79 5.75
N PRO A 69 -7.04 -7.36 5.37
CA PRO A 69 -7.69 -7.89 4.15
C PRO A 69 -6.85 -7.60 2.91
N ILE A 70 -6.95 -8.48 1.92
CA ILE A 70 -6.22 -8.34 0.66
C ILE A 70 -7.13 -7.67 -0.38
N GLU A 71 -6.62 -6.61 -1.00
CA GLU A 71 -7.24 -6.00 -2.16
C GLU A 71 -6.58 -6.59 -3.42
N HIS A 72 -7.38 -7.25 -4.23
CA HIS A 72 -6.90 -7.90 -5.45
C HIS A 72 -6.91 -6.95 -6.63
N LEU A 73 -6.08 -7.25 -7.63
CA LEU A 73 -6.11 -6.52 -8.88
C LEU A 73 -7.38 -6.85 -9.65
N THR A 74 -7.89 -5.85 -10.37
CA THR A 74 -9.03 -6.00 -11.29
C THR A 74 -8.64 -5.37 -12.63
N PRO A 75 -9.35 -5.68 -13.72
CA PRO A 75 -9.10 -5.01 -15.00
C PRO A 75 -9.18 -3.48 -14.89
N GLY A 76 -10.13 -2.96 -14.11
CA GLY A 76 -10.24 -1.51 -13.92
C GLY A 76 -9.04 -0.91 -13.20
N ILE A 77 -8.46 -1.61 -12.24
CA ILE A 77 -7.24 -1.17 -11.54
C ILE A 77 -6.06 -1.16 -12.51
N GLU A 78 -5.91 -2.20 -13.32
CA GLU A 78 -4.82 -2.29 -14.29
C GLU A 78 -4.90 -1.20 -15.35
N ASP A 79 -6.10 -0.96 -15.88
CA ASP A 79 -6.34 0.10 -16.87
C ASP A 79 -6.07 1.48 -16.26
N ARG A 80 -6.48 1.70 -15.01
CA ARG A 80 -6.21 2.98 -14.34
C ARG A 80 -4.71 3.21 -14.12
N ALA A 81 -3.98 2.16 -13.76
CA ALA A 81 -2.53 2.27 -13.61
C ALA A 81 -1.86 2.70 -14.92
N PHE A 82 -2.29 2.15 -16.05
CA PHE A 82 -1.76 2.54 -17.36
C PHE A 82 -2.14 3.99 -17.70
N GLU A 83 -3.37 4.39 -17.43
CA GLU A 83 -3.80 5.78 -17.64
C GLU A 83 -2.95 6.76 -16.82
N VAL A 84 -2.72 6.45 -15.55
CA VAL A 84 -1.87 7.29 -14.67
C VAL A 84 -0.44 7.34 -15.21
N GLN A 85 0.08 6.21 -15.67
CA GLN A 85 1.41 6.17 -16.29
C GLN A 85 1.50 7.12 -17.50
N THR A 86 0.47 7.15 -18.35
CA THR A 86 0.46 8.06 -19.50
C THR A 86 0.36 9.52 -19.07
N LEU A 87 -0.40 9.83 -18.04
CA LEU A 87 -0.47 11.18 -17.47
C LEU A 87 0.88 11.64 -16.92
N LEU A 88 1.61 10.74 -16.27
CA LEU A 88 2.96 11.02 -15.81
C LEU A 88 3.93 11.19 -16.99
N ALA A 89 3.74 10.42 -18.07
CA ALA A 89 4.56 10.55 -19.27
C ALA A 89 4.40 11.92 -19.93
N ASP A 90 3.20 12.49 -19.88
CA ASP A 90 2.96 13.85 -20.37
C ASP A 90 3.80 14.90 -19.63
N ARG A 91 4.22 14.57 -18.41
CA ARG A 91 5.10 15.42 -17.60
C ARG A 91 6.57 14.96 -17.62
N GLY A 92 6.89 13.94 -18.42
CA GLY A 92 8.22 13.34 -18.43
C GLY A 92 8.58 12.58 -17.16
N GLN A 93 7.58 12.14 -16.37
CA GLN A 93 7.78 11.55 -15.04
C GLN A 93 7.36 10.08 -14.95
N HIS A 94 7.03 9.44 -16.07
CA HIS A 94 6.48 8.07 -16.08
C HIS A 94 7.48 7.00 -15.63
N ARG A 95 8.75 7.29 -15.59
CA ARG A 95 9.79 6.35 -15.14
C ARG A 95 10.16 6.51 -13.67
N ALA A 96 9.65 7.54 -13.00
CA ALA A 96 9.98 7.78 -11.60
C ALA A 96 9.30 6.78 -10.65
N PRO A 97 7.97 6.52 -10.72
CA PRO A 97 7.39 5.50 -9.87
C PRO A 97 7.69 4.11 -10.42
N SER A 98 7.86 3.15 -9.52
CA SER A 98 7.96 1.74 -9.92
C SER A 98 6.62 1.25 -10.46
N ILE A 99 6.65 0.21 -11.29
CA ILE A 99 5.42 -0.41 -11.81
C ILE A 99 4.56 -0.96 -10.67
N PRO A 100 5.11 -1.68 -9.67
CA PRO A 100 4.29 -2.09 -8.53
C PRO A 100 3.61 -0.93 -7.81
N ASN A 101 4.30 0.18 -7.62
CA ASN A 101 3.72 1.35 -6.93
C ASN A 101 2.60 2.02 -7.75
N LEU A 102 2.70 2.02 -9.08
CA LEU A 102 1.59 2.46 -9.93
C LEU A 102 0.34 1.60 -9.70
N LEU A 103 0.51 0.29 -9.63
CA LEU A 103 -0.60 -0.64 -9.41
C LEU A 103 -1.16 -0.53 -7.98
N ILE A 104 -0.31 -0.35 -6.98
CA ILE A 104 -0.74 -0.13 -5.60
C ILE A 104 -1.56 1.16 -5.49
N ALA A 105 -1.07 2.24 -6.09
CA ALA A 105 -1.78 3.52 -6.10
C ALA A 105 -3.14 3.41 -6.78
N ALA A 106 -3.21 2.75 -7.94
CA ALA A 106 -4.47 2.53 -8.65
C ALA A 106 -5.44 1.67 -7.84
N THR A 107 -4.92 0.67 -7.12
CA THR A 107 -5.74 -0.16 -6.22
C THR A 107 -6.39 0.72 -5.14
N ALA A 108 -5.60 1.56 -4.48
CA ALA A 108 -6.13 2.46 -3.45
C ALA A 108 -7.16 3.43 -4.01
N GLU A 109 -6.89 4.03 -5.16
CA GLU A 109 -7.80 4.98 -5.78
C GLU A 109 -9.15 4.33 -6.11
N LYS A 110 -9.11 3.16 -6.72
CA LYS A 110 -10.34 2.46 -7.14
C LYS A 110 -11.14 1.88 -5.99
N THR A 111 -10.51 1.60 -4.87
CA THR A 111 -11.19 1.05 -3.68
C THR A 111 -11.53 2.11 -2.64
N GLY A 112 -11.18 3.37 -2.90
CA GLY A 112 -11.48 4.47 -1.97
C GLY A 112 -10.62 4.47 -0.70
N LEU A 113 -9.41 3.88 -0.78
CA LEU A 113 -8.50 3.81 0.35
C LEU A 113 -7.43 4.89 0.26
N THR A 114 -6.93 5.31 1.42
CA THR A 114 -5.77 6.19 1.51
C THR A 114 -4.50 5.34 1.47
N VAL A 115 -3.55 5.70 0.59
CA VAL A 115 -2.25 5.03 0.59
C VAL A 115 -1.49 5.46 1.85
N LEU A 116 -1.01 4.48 2.62
CA LEU A 116 -0.10 4.72 3.75
C LEU A 116 1.29 4.28 3.33
N ALA A 117 2.21 5.24 3.22
CA ALA A 117 3.53 4.98 2.66
C ALA A 117 4.62 5.83 3.30
N VAL A 118 5.86 5.45 3.06
CA VAL A 118 7.04 6.28 3.29
C VAL A 118 7.68 6.65 1.95
N ASP A 119 7.46 5.84 0.93
CA ASP A 119 7.99 6.03 -0.42
C ASP A 119 7.34 7.25 -1.10
N LYS A 120 8.16 8.11 -1.70
CA LYS A 120 7.72 9.35 -2.36
C LYS A 120 7.01 9.10 -3.69
N ASP A 121 7.07 7.91 -4.27
CA ASP A 121 6.38 7.57 -5.51
C ASP A 121 4.90 7.90 -5.43
N PHE A 122 4.29 7.68 -4.27
CA PHE A 122 2.84 7.88 -4.10
C PHE A 122 2.44 9.35 -4.10
N GLU A 123 3.30 10.23 -3.62
CA GLU A 123 3.07 11.69 -3.70
C GLU A 123 3.12 12.16 -5.16
N LEU A 124 4.05 11.62 -5.94
CA LEU A 124 4.16 11.92 -7.36
C LEU A 124 2.92 11.49 -8.13
N VAL A 125 2.43 10.29 -7.86
CA VAL A 125 1.18 9.79 -8.46
C VAL A 125 -0.01 10.64 -8.03
N ALA A 126 -0.09 11.00 -6.75
CA ALA A 126 -1.19 11.82 -6.22
C ALA A 126 -1.23 13.21 -6.88
N ALA A 127 -0.10 13.72 -7.34
CA ALA A 127 -0.04 15.01 -8.04
C ALA A 127 -0.85 15.01 -9.34
N VAL A 128 -1.05 13.85 -9.97
CA VAL A 128 -1.86 13.73 -11.20
C VAL A 128 -3.24 13.13 -10.96
N THR A 129 -3.44 12.40 -9.86
CA THR A 129 -4.73 11.73 -9.58
C THR A 129 -5.58 12.47 -8.55
N GLY A 130 -4.95 13.22 -7.66
CA GLY A 130 -5.64 13.83 -6.52
C GLY A 130 -6.03 12.83 -5.43
N GLN A 131 -5.58 11.57 -5.51
CA GLN A 131 -5.93 10.56 -4.50
C GLN A 131 -5.27 10.84 -3.15
N PRO A 132 -5.90 10.42 -2.04
CA PRO A 132 -5.33 10.66 -0.72
C PRO A 132 -4.12 9.75 -0.46
N VAL A 133 -3.07 10.37 0.05
CA VAL A 133 -1.84 9.69 0.49
C VAL A 133 -1.50 10.22 1.88
N GLU A 134 -1.19 9.31 2.77
CA GLU A 134 -0.73 9.65 4.12
C GLU A 134 0.68 9.10 4.29
N THR A 135 1.60 9.98 4.68
CA THR A 135 2.97 9.55 5.00
C THR A 135 3.01 9.05 6.44
N LEU A 136 3.54 7.83 6.61
CA LEU A 136 3.70 7.28 7.96
C LEU A 136 4.69 8.15 8.73
N VAL A 137 4.26 8.64 9.90
CA VAL A 137 5.11 9.45 10.76
C VAL A 137 6.09 8.53 11.49
N LEU A 138 7.37 8.82 11.39
CA LEU A 138 8.45 8.07 12.04
C LEU A 138 8.90 8.81 13.30
N ARG A 139 9.28 8.06 14.31
CA ARG A 139 9.83 8.63 15.54
C ARG A 139 11.36 8.75 15.50
#